data_cdf9f8806e38205b56fccdd4443790cd
#
_entry.id   cdf9f8806e38205b56fccdd4443790cd
#
_cell.length_a   1.000
_cell.length_b   1.000
_cell.length_c   1.000
_cell.angle_alpha   90.00
_cell.angle_beta   90.00
_cell.angle_gamma   90.00
#
_symmetry.space_group_name_H-M   'P 1'
#
loop_
_entity.id
_entity.type
_entity.pdbx_description
1 polymer ?
#
loop_
_entity_poly.entity_id
_entity_poly.type
_entity_poly.pdbx_seq_one_letter_code
_entity_poly.pdbx_strand_id
1 'polypeptide(L)'
;MKELTINDIQTIIHRDESRILEVKKTTGEIVAGMQSGCAFLNTEGGWLFFGIHPTTLKILGQDVADQTRQDIAKEMRKFTPAIDLAAQYVDVPGRPNQKVIAIWFPAPVGFAAPYTYDNRPYYKVENTTSIMPREMFEERIRLSNPKKFSWEKTPCPDIDVNSISAKALDDIILSGINKGRIPREASRLKNRFAKLDHLGLRTSDGSLTNGAIVLCGKTPNREFTQCKVRLARFEGTDMDKFRDQTVCYGNLLEQYDAIIAFCQKHMFLAGNMDQIERIDMLTVPIKALREATLNLLVHRTWWSGARTPSVAIYDDRIEFMNPGSFPPGTTAEDFRKRPHSEPINEVISSVFFKSGLMEAWGRGIPDIFNECKAAGLPTPEFESIPNFVCLTIRFKNPLRPYLSGESNGALNGELNGELNEALKSLRPAVRTIYDIIKKNPGIQRKVIIELTKLGSSTIDRHLAILTQKNLIEHKNSKKTGGYHAK
;
A
#
# COMPACT_ATOMS: atom_id res chain seq x y z
N MET A 1 -31.23 -3.59 -20.15
CA MET A 1 -31.46 -2.25 -19.53
C MET A 1 -32.95 -2.01 -19.49
N LYS A 2 -33.50 -1.44 -18.39
CA LYS A 2 -34.96 -1.11 -18.32
C LYS A 2 -35.26 0.00 -19.34
N GLU A 3 -36.38 -0.09 -20.05
CA GLU A 3 -36.84 0.98 -20.92
C GLU A 3 -37.12 2.24 -20.11
N LEU A 4 -36.56 3.36 -20.53
CA LEU A 4 -36.77 4.66 -19.88
C LEU A 4 -38.12 5.25 -20.28
N THR A 5 -38.77 5.86 -19.30
CA THR A 5 -39.92 6.73 -19.53
C THR A 5 -39.51 8.21 -19.47
N ILE A 6 -40.34 9.11 -19.95
CA ILE A 6 -40.07 10.54 -19.85
C ILE A 6 -39.97 11.02 -18.39
N ASN A 7 -40.69 10.39 -17.48
CA ASN A 7 -40.60 10.67 -16.03
C ASN A 7 -39.28 10.22 -15.42
N ASP A 8 -38.75 9.09 -15.89
CA ASP A 8 -37.41 8.65 -15.47
C ASP A 8 -36.33 9.65 -15.92
N ILE A 9 -36.43 10.14 -17.17
CA ILE A 9 -35.56 11.20 -17.70
C ILE A 9 -35.66 12.49 -16.87
N GLN A 10 -36.86 12.94 -16.56
CA GLN A 10 -37.09 14.11 -15.70
C GLN A 10 -36.42 13.93 -14.33
N THR A 11 -36.55 12.78 -13.73
CA THR A 11 -35.93 12.48 -12.45
C THR A 11 -34.41 12.49 -12.53
N ILE A 12 -33.83 11.98 -13.62
CA ILE A 12 -32.37 11.93 -13.82
C ILE A 12 -31.79 13.33 -14.00
N ILE A 13 -32.41 14.17 -14.86
CA ILE A 13 -31.89 15.51 -15.16
C ILE A 13 -32.04 16.51 -14.02
N HIS A 14 -32.99 16.28 -13.11
CA HIS A 14 -33.18 17.15 -11.92
C HIS A 14 -32.30 16.74 -10.71
N ARG A 15 -31.59 15.63 -10.79
CA ARG A 15 -30.61 15.22 -9.80
C ARG A 15 -29.28 15.88 -10.09
N ASP A 16 -29.13 17.15 -9.93
CA ASP A 16 -27.92 17.96 -10.11
C ASP A 16 -27.08 17.69 -11.36
N GLU A 17 -26.47 18.74 -11.95
CA GLU A 17 -25.40 18.63 -12.94
C GLU A 17 -24.20 17.88 -12.32
N SER A 18 -24.28 16.57 -12.34
CA SER A 18 -23.26 15.71 -11.75
C SER A 18 -22.27 15.28 -12.83
N ARG A 19 -21.10 14.84 -12.41
CA ARG A 19 -20.06 14.25 -13.25
C ARG A 19 -20.54 13.08 -14.13
N ILE A 20 -21.79 12.64 -13.93
CA ILE A 20 -22.44 11.48 -14.59
C ILE A 20 -23.62 11.88 -15.52
N LEU A 21 -23.79 13.16 -15.83
CA LEU A 21 -24.87 13.63 -16.71
C LEU A 21 -24.34 14.60 -17.75
N GLU A 22 -24.73 14.39 -19.00
CA GLU A 22 -24.52 15.31 -20.12
C GLU A 22 -25.79 15.45 -20.92
N VAL A 23 -26.21 16.70 -21.20
CA VAL A 23 -27.39 16.99 -22.02
C VAL A 23 -27.03 17.85 -23.22
N LYS A 24 -27.60 17.54 -24.37
CA LYS A 24 -27.45 18.27 -25.63
C LYS A 24 -28.80 18.60 -26.23
N LYS A 25 -28.86 19.75 -26.90
CA LYS A 25 -30.10 20.18 -27.50
C LYS A 25 -30.52 19.27 -28.66
N THR A 26 -29.59 18.87 -29.51
CA THR A 26 -29.84 18.00 -30.67
C THR A 26 -28.63 17.16 -30.99
N THR A 27 -28.77 16.15 -31.87
CA THR A 27 -27.67 15.36 -32.45
C THR A 27 -26.76 16.17 -33.35
N GLY A 28 -27.02 17.44 -33.64
CA GLY A 28 -26.02 18.35 -34.22
C GLY A 28 -24.76 18.49 -33.38
N GLU A 29 -24.85 18.18 -32.05
CA GLU A 29 -23.74 18.19 -31.10
C GLU A 29 -23.24 16.76 -30.77
N ILE A 30 -23.46 15.78 -31.68
CA ILE A 30 -23.20 14.36 -31.39
C ILE A 30 -21.74 14.11 -31.04
N VAL A 31 -20.80 14.75 -31.73
CA VAL A 31 -19.36 14.59 -31.46
C VAL A 31 -19.01 15.01 -30.03
N ALA A 32 -19.47 16.18 -29.60
CA ALA A 32 -19.25 16.65 -28.22
C ALA A 32 -19.94 15.73 -27.20
N GLY A 33 -21.15 15.23 -27.50
CA GLY A 33 -21.84 14.24 -26.68
C GLY A 33 -21.04 12.94 -26.53
N MET A 34 -20.48 12.40 -27.63
CA MET A 34 -19.68 11.17 -27.61
C MET A 34 -18.32 11.37 -26.92
N GLN A 35 -17.73 12.56 -26.98
CA GLN A 35 -16.53 12.88 -26.17
C GLN A 35 -16.86 12.82 -24.68
N SER A 36 -18.01 13.33 -24.24
CA SER A 36 -18.50 13.20 -22.87
C SER A 36 -18.81 11.74 -22.52
N GLY A 37 -19.39 10.97 -23.46
CA GLY A 37 -19.58 9.53 -23.32
C GLY A 37 -18.28 8.76 -23.11
N CYS A 38 -17.24 9.13 -23.84
CA CYS A 38 -15.90 8.57 -23.63
C CYS A 38 -15.36 8.91 -22.24
N ALA A 39 -15.58 10.14 -21.78
CA ALA A 39 -15.18 10.54 -20.44
C ALA A 39 -15.95 9.76 -19.35
N PHE A 40 -17.22 9.46 -19.54
CA PHE A 40 -18.01 8.60 -18.64
C PHE A 40 -17.44 7.17 -18.58
N LEU A 41 -17.13 6.57 -19.72
CA LEU A 41 -16.48 5.24 -19.77
C LEU A 41 -15.14 5.19 -19.03
N ASN A 42 -14.48 6.32 -18.89
CA ASN A 42 -13.19 6.45 -18.22
C ASN A 42 -13.28 6.95 -16.77
N THR A 43 -14.49 7.22 -16.26
CA THR A 43 -14.71 7.74 -14.89
C THR A 43 -15.81 6.97 -14.17
N GLU A 44 -16.94 7.59 -13.89
CA GLU A 44 -17.99 7.03 -13.03
C GLU A 44 -19.19 6.48 -13.82
N GLY A 45 -19.09 6.45 -15.14
CA GLY A 45 -20.23 6.22 -16.02
C GLY A 45 -21.12 7.45 -16.14
N GLY A 46 -22.22 7.35 -16.90
CA GLY A 46 -23.13 8.46 -16.99
C GLY A 46 -24.14 8.39 -18.12
N TRP A 47 -25.09 9.32 -18.11
CA TRP A 47 -26.13 9.47 -19.10
C TRP A 47 -25.82 10.61 -20.08
N LEU A 48 -25.99 10.35 -21.37
CA LEU A 48 -26.01 11.33 -22.42
C LEU A 48 -27.42 11.42 -22.99
N PHE A 49 -28.01 12.62 -22.98
CA PHE A 49 -29.30 12.87 -23.56
C PHE A 49 -29.20 13.89 -24.69
N PHE A 50 -29.90 13.61 -25.82
CA PHE A 50 -30.20 14.62 -26.86
C PHE A 50 -31.69 14.94 -26.86
N GLY A 51 -32.03 16.17 -27.18
CA GLY A 51 -33.39 16.67 -27.11
C GLY A 51 -33.73 17.40 -25.81
N ILE A 52 -32.73 17.84 -25.05
CA ILE A 52 -32.88 18.57 -23.80
C ILE A 52 -32.05 19.85 -23.86
N HIS A 53 -32.64 20.97 -23.39
CA HIS A 53 -31.94 22.25 -23.38
C HIS A 53 -30.87 22.26 -22.27
N PRO A 54 -29.59 22.51 -22.55
CA PRO A 54 -28.50 22.30 -21.57
C PRO A 54 -28.59 23.21 -20.35
N THR A 55 -29.10 24.48 -20.52
CA THR A 55 -29.15 25.43 -19.40
C THR A 55 -30.47 25.36 -18.62
N THR A 56 -31.61 25.18 -19.31
CA THR A 56 -32.92 25.20 -18.65
C THR A 56 -33.44 23.82 -18.29
N LEU A 57 -32.74 22.76 -18.72
CA LEU A 57 -33.10 21.34 -18.60
C LEU A 57 -34.52 21.02 -19.14
N LYS A 58 -35.07 21.91 -19.99
CA LYS A 58 -36.36 21.72 -20.61
C LYS A 58 -36.30 20.64 -21.67
N ILE A 59 -37.17 19.65 -21.58
CA ILE A 59 -37.33 18.62 -22.59
C ILE A 59 -37.93 19.21 -23.86
N LEU A 60 -37.15 19.21 -24.93
CA LEU A 60 -37.55 19.74 -26.24
C LEU A 60 -37.96 18.60 -27.17
N GLY A 61 -37.25 17.50 -27.12
CA GLY A 61 -37.26 16.44 -28.13
C GLY A 61 -36.56 16.88 -29.41
N GLN A 62 -36.37 15.94 -30.31
CA GLN A 62 -35.93 16.16 -31.70
C GLN A 62 -36.52 15.09 -32.61
N ASP A 63 -36.56 15.37 -33.94
CA ASP A 63 -36.91 14.37 -34.90
C ASP A 63 -35.88 13.27 -34.98
N VAL A 64 -36.33 12.01 -35.11
CA VAL A 64 -35.49 10.84 -35.19
C VAL A 64 -35.82 10.07 -36.47
N ALA A 65 -35.12 10.43 -37.55
CA ALA A 65 -35.15 9.74 -38.82
C ALA A 65 -34.18 8.55 -38.83
N ASP A 66 -34.23 7.72 -39.85
CA ASP A 66 -33.27 6.62 -40.04
C ASP A 66 -31.83 7.13 -40.13
N GLN A 67 -31.63 8.29 -40.81
CA GLN A 67 -30.32 8.93 -40.85
C GLN A 67 -29.79 9.27 -39.46
N THR A 68 -30.63 9.78 -38.54
CA THR A 68 -30.23 10.08 -37.15
C THR A 68 -29.73 8.83 -36.44
N ARG A 69 -30.41 7.69 -36.63
CA ARG A 69 -30.01 6.39 -36.05
C ARG A 69 -28.69 5.90 -36.64
N GLN A 70 -28.49 6.05 -37.98
CA GLN A 70 -27.25 5.67 -38.66
C GLN A 70 -26.08 6.54 -38.15
N ASP A 71 -26.28 7.85 -37.97
CA ASP A 71 -25.25 8.75 -37.51
C ASP A 71 -24.84 8.40 -36.07
N ILE A 72 -25.79 8.10 -35.17
CA ILE A 72 -25.49 7.63 -33.80
C ILE A 72 -24.69 6.31 -33.86
N ALA A 73 -25.12 5.34 -34.65
CA ALA A 73 -24.42 4.07 -34.77
C ALA A 73 -23.02 4.24 -35.33
N LYS A 74 -22.81 5.15 -36.28
CA LYS A 74 -21.50 5.50 -36.85
C LYS A 74 -20.58 6.08 -35.79
N GLU A 75 -21.06 7.00 -34.99
CA GLU A 75 -20.27 7.63 -33.93
C GLU A 75 -19.95 6.63 -32.79
N MET A 76 -20.88 5.74 -32.42
CA MET A 76 -20.63 4.68 -31.44
C MET A 76 -19.51 3.72 -31.87
N ARG A 77 -19.30 3.47 -33.17
CA ARG A 77 -18.22 2.61 -33.66
C ARG A 77 -16.82 3.22 -33.51
N LYS A 78 -16.70 4.51 -33.22
CA LYS A 78 -15.42 5.19 -33.05
C LYS A 78 -14.81 4.95 -31.67
N PHE A 79 -15.52 4.27 -30.77
CA PHE A 79 -14.96 3.90 -29.46
C PHE A 79 -13.95 2.75 -29.59
N THR A 80 -12.83 2.89 -28.92
CA THR A 80 -11.80 1.84 -28.79
C THR A 80 -11.40 1.72 -27.30
N PRO A 81 -11.43 0.53 -26.70
CA PRO A 81 -11.94 -0.74 -27.27
C PRO A 81 -13.42 -0.64 -27.68
N ALA A 82 -13.84 -1.55 -28.59
CA ALA A 82 -15.25 -1.61 -28.97
C ALA A 82 -16.14 -1.90 -27.76
N ILE A 83 -17.27 -1.20 -27.69
CA ILE A 83 -18.25 -1.36 -26.63
C ILE A 83 -19.66 -1.45 -27.23
N ASP A 84 -20.47 -2.32 -26.65
CA ASP A 84 -21.88 -2.46 -27.04
C ASP A 84 -22.72 -1.42 -26.28
N LEU A 85 -23.13 -0.37 -26.98
CA LEU A 85 -23.96 0.72 -26.46
C LEU A 85 -25.30 0.73 -27.17
N ALA A 86 -26.37 0.94 -26.41
CA ALA A 86 -27.72 1.06 -26.93
C ALA A 86 -28.27 2.48 -26.73
N ALA A 87 -28.84 3.05 -27.80
CA ALA A 87 -29.60 4.30 -27.70
C ALA A 87 -31.10 3.96 -27.50
N GLN A 88 -31.72 4.58 -26.51
CA GLN A 88 -33.17 4.56 -26.29
C GLN A 88 -33.81 5.82 -26.87
N TYR A 89 -35.00 5.67 -27.48
CA TYR A 89 -35.71 6.74 -28.15
C TYR A 89 -37.07 6.96 -27.45
N VAL A 90 -37.14 7.93 -26.58
CA VAL A 90 -38.30 8.15 -25.69
C VAL A 90 -39.19 9.25 -26.25
N ASP A 91 -40.46 8.94 -26.49
CA ASP A 91 -41.45 9.90 -27.03
C ASP A 91 -41.74 11.06 -26.05
N VAL A 92 -41.85 12.28 -26.56
CA VAL A 92 -42.15 13.45 -25.74
C VAL A 92 -43.66 13.67 -25.74
N PRO A 93 -44.36 13.58 -24.59
CA PRO A 93 -45.79 13.79 -24.50
C PRO A 93 -46.21 15.15 -25.03
N GLY A 94 -47.27 15.18 -25.86
CA GLY A 94 -47.79 16.40 -26.46
C GLY A 94 -46.97 17.00 -27.61
N ARG A 95 -45.94 16.28 -28.08
CA ARG A 95 -45.10 16.69 -29.23
C ARG A 95 -44.93 15.50 -30.21
N PRO A 96 -45.84 15.36 -31.17
CA PRO A 96 -45.79 14.27 -32.14
C PRO A 96 -44.44 14.26 -32.88
N ASN A 97 -43.89 13.06 -33.08
CA ASN A 97 -42.59 12.77 -33.73
C ASN A 97 -41.34 13.32 -32.99
N GLN A 98 -41.49 13.97 -31.84
CA GLN A 98 -40.34 14.43 -31.06
C GLN A 98 -39.92 13.37 -30.02
N LYS A 99 -38.65 13.00 -30.01
CA LYS A 99 -38.09 11.99 -29.07
C LYS A 99 -36.86 12.57 -28.35
N VAL A 100 -36.70 12.15 -27.12
CA VAL A 100 -35.40 12.26 -26.42
C VAL A 100 -34.58 11.01 -26.72
N ILE A 101 -33.33 11.19 -27.07
CA ILE A 101 -32.39 10.09 -27.26
C ILE A 101 -31.56 9.96 -25.99
N ALA A 102 -31.54 8.78 -25.40
CA ALA A 102 -30.82 8.48 -24.15
C ALA A 102 -29.79 7.38 -24.40
N ILE A 103 -28.54 7.62 -23.96
CA ILE A 103 -27.45 6.66 -24.06
C ILE A 103 -26.78 6.55 -22.69
N TRP A 104 -26.71 5.32 -22.15
CA TRP A 104 -26.00 5.04 -20.92
C TRP A 104 -24.58 4.54 -21.22
N PHE A 105 -23.58 5.18 -20.62
CA PHE A 105 -22.18 4.78 -20.64
C PHE A 105 -21.82 4.20 -19.28
N PRO A 106 -21.48 2.90 -19.19
CA PRO A 106 -21.15 2.26 -17.93
C PRO A 106 -19.80 2.75 -17.35
N ALA A 107 -19.69 2.76 -16.04
CA ALA A 107 -18.40 2.98 -15.37
C ALA A 107 -17.43 1.82 -15.72
N PRO A 108 -16.11 2.08 -15.76
CA PRO A 108 -15.12 1.03 -15.92
C PRO A 108 -15.12 0.09 -14.72
N VAL A 109 -14.85 -1.19 -14.96
CA VAL A 109 -14.75 -2.21 -13.90
C VAL A 109 -13.28 -2.60 -13.74
N GLY A 110 -12.77 -2.53 -12.52
CA GLY A 110 -11.38 -2.88 -12.20
C GLY A 110 -10.38 -2.03 -12.99
N PHE A 111 -9.23 -2.60 -13.31
CA PHE A 111 -8.22 -1.96 -14.16
C PHE A 111 -8.53 -2.15 -15.67
N ALA A 112 -9.70 -1.75 -16.10
CA ALA A 112 -10.06 -1.79 -17.53
C ALA A 112 -9.16 -0.87 -18.35
N ALA A 113 -8.89 -1.27 -19.61
CA ALA A 113 -8.20 -0.41 -20.56
C ALA A 113 -9.01 0.87 -20.79
N PRO A 114 -8.37 2.04 -20.82
CA PRO A 114 -9.08 3.29 -21.05
C PRO A 114 -9.66 3.34 -22.46
N TYR A 115 -10.88 3.86 -22.54
CA TYR A 115 -11.55 4.07 -23.81
C TYR A 115 -11.01 5.32 -24.50
N THR A 116 -10.99 5.26 -25.83
CA THR A 116 -10.80 6.43 -26.70
C THR A 116 -12.02 6.60 -27.60
N TYR A 117 -12.32 7.84 -27.94
CA TYR A 117 -13.26 8.20 -28.97
C TYR A 117 -12.50 8.95 -30.08
N ASP A 118 -12.59 8.46 -31.29
CA ASP A 118 -11.82 8.97 -32.45
C ASP A 118 -10.31 9.08 -32.10
N ASN A 119 -9.74 8.01 -31.55
CA ASN A 119 -8.35 7.88 -31.07
C ASN A 119 -7.90 8.87 -30.00
N ARG A 120 -8.82 9.59 -29.34
CA ARG A 120 -8.51 10.49 -28.23
C ARG A 120 -9.16 10.01 -26.94
N PRO A 121 -8.40 9.88 -25.83
CA PRO A 121 -8.96 9.54 -24.54
C PRO A 121 -9.55 10.78 -23.87
N TYR A 122 -10.78 10.69 -23.42
CA TYR A 122 -11.44 11.74 -22.62
C TYR A 122 -11.73 11.27 -21.22
N TYR A 123 -11.76 12.20 -20.25
CA TYR A 123 -12.13 11.94 -18.87
C TYR A 123 -12.85 13.14 -18.26
N LYS A 124 -13.57 12.94 -17.16
CA LYS A 124 -14.23 14.04 -16.44
C LYS A 124 -13.30 14.65 -15.40
N VAL A 125 -13.19 16.00 -15.45
CA VAL A 125 -12.61 16.81 -14.38
C VAL A 125 -13.76 17.66 -13.88
N GLU A 126 -14.25 17.37 -12.69
CA GLU A 126 -15.54 17.88 -12.21
C GLU A 126 -16.65 17.57 -13.23
N ASN A 127 -17.39 18.56 -13.69
CA ASN A 127 -18.41 18.44 -14.73
C ASN A 127 -17.86 18.62 -16.17
N THR A 128 -16.56 18.90 -16.32
CA THR A 128 -15.95 19.22 -17.62
C THR A 128 -15.34 17.98 -18.29
N THR A 129 -15.60 17.82 -19.59
CA THR A 129 -14.95 16.81 -20.42
C THR A 129 -13.60 17.33 -20.92
N SER A 130 -12.52 16.64 -20.57
CA SER A 130 -11.15 17.00 -20.89
C SER A 130 -10.42 15.83 -21.57
N ILE A 131 -9.39 16.14 -22.36
CA ILE A 131 -8.50 15.10 -22.90
C ILE A 131 -7.67 14.56 -21.74
N MET A 132 -7.63 13.23 -21.61
CA MET A 132 -6.82 12.56 -20.58
C MET A 132 -5.32 12.83 -20.84
N PRO A 133 -4.56 13.26 -19.82
CA PRO A 133 -3.13 13.43 -19.93
C PRO A 133 -2.45 12.13 -20.40
N ARG A 134 -1.42 12.27 -21.25
CA ARG A 134 -0.70 11.12 -21.81
C ARG A 134 -0.16 10.16 -20.74
N GLU A 135 0.42 10.68 -19.70
CA GLU A 135 0.95 9.87 -18.59
C GLU A 135 -0.13 9.04 -17.91
N MET A 136 -1.31 9.63 -17.66
CA MET A 136 -2.45 8.95 -17.06
C MET A 136 -3.00 7.85 -18.01
N PHE A 137 -3.08 8.14 -19.30
CA PHE A 137 -3.51 7.16 -20.30
C PHE A 137 -2.56 5.96 -20.38
N GLU A 138 -1.26 6.22 -20.50
CA GLU A 138 -0.23 5.18 -20.54
C GLU A 138 -0.19 4.36 -19.25
N GLU A 139 -0.38 4.97 -18.08
CA GLU A 139 -0.47 4.27 -16.81
C GLU A 139 -1.67 3.34 -16.77
N ARG A 140 -2.86 3.79 -17.19
CA ARG A 140 -4.05 2.95 -17.26
C ARG A 140 -3.92 1.80 -18.26
N ILE A 141 -3.26 2.01 -19.41
CA ILE A 141 -2.94 0.93 -20.36
C ILE A 141 -2.03 -0.12 -19.69
N ARG A 142 -1.01 0.30 -18.95
CA ARG A 142 -0.12 -0.62 -18.25
C ARG A 142 -0.87 -1.44 -17.19
N LEU A 143 -1.69 -0.77 -16.38
CA LEU A 143 -2.49 -1.42 -15.34
C LEU A 143 -3.52 -2.39 -15.90
N SER A 144 -4.11 -2.10 -17.07
CA SER A 144 -5.11 -2.96 -17.69
C SER A 144 -4.54 -4.27 -18.25
N ASN A 145 -3.22 -4.35 -18.44
CA ASN A 145 -2.58 -5.55 -18.96
C ASN A 145 -1.31 -5.90 -18.16
N PRO A 146 -1.47 -6.33 -16.89
CA PRO A 146 -0.35 -6.62 -16.00
C PRO A 146 0.54 -7.76 -16.50
N LYS A 147 0.01 -8.67 -17.33
CA LYS A 147 0.82 -9.74 -17.95
C LYS A 147 1.83 -9.20 -18.95
N LYS A 148 1.44 -8.18 -19.74
CA LYS A 148 2.29 -7.57 -20.79
C LYS A 148 3.19 -6.47 -20.22
N PHE A 149 2.72 -5.73 -19.23
CA PHE A 149 3.37 -4.51 -18.70
C PHE A 149 3.70 -4.60 -17.20
N SER A 150 3.99 -5.80 -16.69
CA SER A 150 4.40 -5.95 -15.29
C SER A 150 5.82 -5.45 -15.09
N TRP A 151 5.95 -4.32 -14.37
CA TRP A 151 7.26 -3.75 -14.04
C TRP A 151 8.13 -4.75 -13.27
N GLU A 152 7.56 -5.46 -12.32
CA GLU A 152 8.29 -6.41 -11.47
C GLU A 152 8.80 -7.64 -12.22
N LYS A 153 8.16 -8.00 -13.36
CA LYS A 153 8.54 -9.13 -14.24
C LYS A 153 9.53 -8.70 -15.33
N THR A 154 9.79 -7.40 -15.49
CA THR A 154 10.73 -6.89 -16.48
C THR A 154 12.14 -7.42 -16.18
N PRO A 155 12.85 -8.00 -17.17
CA PRO A 155 14.22 -8.45 -16.98
C PRO A 155 15.18 -7.30 -16.68
N CYS A 156 16.18 -7.57 -15.85
CA CYS A 156 17.28 -6.68 -15.51
C CYS A 156 18.60 -7.39 -15.83
N PRO A 157 19.00 -7.48 -17.11
CA PRO A 157 20.06 -8.37 -17.57
C PRO A 157 21.47 -7.99 -17.08
N ASP A 158 21.70 -6.69 -16.80
CA ASP A 158 23.01 -6.16 -16.44
C ASP A 158 23.34 -6.35 -14.94
N ILE A 159 22.44 -6.98 -14.19
CA ILE A 159 22.60 -7.17 -12.73
C ILE A 159 23.13 -8.56 -12.41
N ASP A 160 24.32 -8.61 -11.78
CA ASP A 160 24.92 -9.83 -11.29
C ASP A 160 24.13 -10.42 -10.10
N VAL A 161 23.99 -11.75 -10.07
CA VAL A 161 23.36 -12.49 -8.95
C VAL A 161 24.03 -12.20 -7.59
N ASN A 162 25.30 -11.80 -7.59
CA ASN A 162 26.02 -11.39 -6.38
C ASN A 162 25.46 -10.08 -5.77
N SER A 163 24.71 -9.28 -6.52
CA SER A 163 23.96 -8.13 -6.02
C SER A 163 22.75 -8.53 -5.18
N ILE A 164 22.32 -9.79 -5.26
CA ILE A 164 21.24 -10.35 -4.46
C ILE A 164 21.75 -10.76 -3.07
N SER A 165 21.01 -10.39 -2.04
CA SER A 165 21.26 -10.77 -0.65
C SER A 165 20.91 -12.24 -0.43
N ALA A 166 21.92 -13.07 -0.12
CA ALA A 166 21.68 -14.47 0.28
C ALA A 166 20.81 -14.53 1.55
N LYS A 167 21.07 -13.63 2.50
CA LYS A 167 20.31 -13.54 3.74
C LYS A 167 18.83 -13.29 3.48
N ALA A 168 18.48 -12.30 2.63
CA ALA A 168 17.09 -12.02 2.32
C ALA A 168 16.37 -13.23 1.70
N LEU A 169 17.03 -13.96 0.77
CA LEU A 169 16.46 -15.18 0.20
C LEU A 169 16.26 -16.28 1.26
N ASP A 170 17.23 -16.46 2.16
CA ASP A 170 17.14 -17.44 3.24
C ASP A 170 16.03 -17.10 4.23
N ASP A 171 15.92 -15.85 4.62
CA ASP A 171 14.89 -15.36 5.53
C ASP A 171 13.48 -15.57 4.94
N ILE A 172 13.27 -15.30 3.65
CA ILE A 172 11.99 -15.57 2.95
C ILE A 172 11.65 -17.06 2.99
N ILE A 173 12.60 -17.91 2.59
CA ILE A 173 12.37 -19.35 2.47
C ILE A 173 12.15 -19.99 3.84
N LEU A 174 13.00 -19.67 4.83
CA LEU A 174 12.88 -20.22 6.18
C LEU A 174 11.60 -19.77 6.86
N SER A 175 11.25 -18.50 6.74
CA SER A 175 9.98 -17.98 7.26
C SER A 175 8.79 -18.67 6.60
N GLY A 176 8.84 -18.85 5.28
CA GLY A 176 7.79 -19.54 4.51
C GLY A 176 7.63 -21.01 4.91
N ILE A 177 8.72 -21.71 5.14
CA ILE A 177 8.69 -23.10 5.64
C ILE A 177 8.06 -23.16 7.04
N ASN A 178 8.48 -22.26 7.93
CA ASN A 178 7.96 -22.20 9.30
C ASN A 178 6.46 -21.87 9.34
N LYS A 179 5.96 -21.11 8.36
CA LYS A 179 4.53 -20.78 8.20
C LYS A 179 3.74 -21.81 7.36
N GLY A 180 4.40 -22.86 6.88
CA GLY A 180 3.78 -23.90 6.04
C GLY A 180 3.38 -23.42 4.64
N ARG A 181 3.96 -22.31 4.14
CA ARG A 181 3.67 -21.72 2.83
C ARG A 181 4.69 -22.05 1.75
N ILE A 182 5.83 -22.54 2.15
CA ILE A 182 6.87 -23.08 1.30
C ILE A 182 7.13 -24.52 1.73
N PRO A 183 7.23 -25.48 0.79
CA PRO A 183 7.56 -26.87 1.10
C PRO A 183 8.92 -27.00 1.80
N ARG A 184 9.04 -27.95 2.74
CA ARG A 184 10.28 -28.15 3.53
C ARG A 184 11.50 -28.48 2.65
N GLU A 185 11.28 -29.09 1.50
CA GLU A 185 12.30 -29.44 0.51
C GLU A 185 13.05 -28.21 -0.01
N ALA A 186 12.42 -27.03 0.00
CA ALA A 186 13.06 -25.78 -0.40
C ALA A 186 14.25 -25.39 0.49
N SER A 187 14.34 -25.94 1.72
CA SER A 187 15.53 -25.77 2.59
C SER A 187 16.81 -26.38 1.98
N ARG A 188 16.66 -27.30 1.01
CA ARG A 188 17.79 -27.97 0.32
C ARG A 188 18.33 -27.15 -0.86
N LEU A 189 17.70 -26.03 -1.22
CA LEU A 189 18.16 -25.16 -2.29
C LEU A 189 19.46 -24.46 -1.87
N LYS A 190 20.59 -24.87 -2.46
CA LYS A 190 21.92 -24.45 -2.01
C LYS A 190 22.38 -23.12 -2.62
N ASN A 191 21.98 -22.82 -3.85
CA ASN A 191 22.45 -21.63 -4.56
C ASN A 191 21.36 -20.57 -4.74
N ARG A 192 21.78 -19.33 -4.97
CA ARG A 192 20.86 -18.19 -5.14
C ARG A 192 19.92 -18.36 -6.33
N PHE A 193 20.41 -18.92 -7.45
CA PHE A 193 19.60 -19.11 -8.66
C PHE A 193 18.40 -20.02 -8.40
N ALA A 194 18.63 -21.18 -7.77
CA ALA A 194 17.55 -22.11 -7.43
C ALA A 194 16.53 -21.49 -6.47
N LYS A 195 16.97 -20.66 -5.51
CA LYS A 195 16.06 -19.93 -4.60
C LYS A 195 15.24 -18.87 -5.34
N LEU A 196 15.88 -18.11 -6.24
CA LEU A 196 15.21 -17.11 -7.08
C LEU A 196 14.19 -17.76 -8.01
N ASP A 197 14.53 -18.88 -8.64
CA ASP A 197 13.61 -19.64 -9.50
C ASP A 197 12.39 -20.16 -8.71
N HIS A 198 12.64 -20.71 -7.51
CA HIS A 198 11.56 -21.15 -6.62
C HIS A 198 10.60 -20.03 -6.23
N LEU A 199 11.10 -18.80 -6.10
CA LEU A 199 10.31 -17.63 -5.78
C LEU A 199 9.66 -16.97 -7.00
N GLY A 200 10.03 -17.37 -8.23
CA GLY A 200 9.55 -16.78 -9.48
C GLY A 200 10.18 -15.41 -9.77
N LEU A 201 11.44 -15.21 -9.35
CA LEU A 201 12.18 -13.95 -9.43
C LEU A 201 13.18 -13.91 -10.60
N ARG A 202 13.13 -14.89 -11.49
CA ARG A 202 13.89 -14.93 -12.76
C ARG A 202 12.99 -15.19 -13.94
N THR A 203 13.39 -14.71 -15.10
CA THR A 203 12.74 -14.96 -16.35
C THR A 203 13.13 -16.33 -16.92
N SER A 204 12.45 -16.83 -17.94
CA SER A 204 12.72 -18.12 -18.57
C SER A 204 14.09 -18.21 -19.24
N ASP A 205 14.66 -17.07 -19.66
CA ASP A 205 16.04 -16.97 -20.19
C ASP A 205 17.10 -16.86 -19.10
N GLY A 206 16.68 -16.84 -17.83
CA GLY A 206 17.57 -16.85 -16.66
C GLY A 206 17.98 -15.47 -16.14
N SER A 207 17.47 -14.39 -16.73
CA SER A 207 17.74 -13.02 -16.25
C SER A 207 17.04 -12.76 -14.91
N LEU A 208 17.66 -11.92 -14.06
CA LEU A 208 16.98 -11.38 -12.86
C LEU A 208 15.87 -10.45 -13.27
N THR A 209 14.80 -10.43 -12.51
CA THR A 209 13.70 -9.48 -12.69
C THR A 209 13.84 -8.25 -11.80
N ASN A 210 13.18 -7.12 -12.16
CA ASN A 210 13.11 -5.96 -11.27
C ASN A 210 12.58 -6.33 -9.88
N GLY A 211 11.60 -7.26 -9.82
CA GLY A 211 11.07 -7.80 -8.57
C GLY A 211 12.14 -8.48 -7.71
N ALA A 212 13.08 -9.21 -8.33
CA ALA A 212 14.20 -9.82 -7.60
C ALA A 212 15.07 -8.76 -6.92
N ILE A 213 15.34 -7.67 -7.63
CA ILE A 213 16.20 -6.59 -7.13
C ILE A 213 15.53 -5.86 -5.96
N VAL A 214 14.25 -5.49 -6.08
CA VAL A 214 13.58 -4.75 -5.00
C VAL A 214 13.25 -5.61 -3.78
N LEU A 215 13.04 -6.93 -3.96
CA LEU A 215 12.77 -7.86 -2.86
C LEU A 215 14.03 -8.35 -2.14
N CYS A 216 15.10 -8.61 -2.90
CA CYS A 216 16.27 -9.31 -2.38
C CYS A 216 17.61 -8.62 -2.69
N GLY A 217 17.62 -7.48 -3.39
CA GLY A 217 18.83 -6.75 -3.69
C GLY A 217 19.53 -6.23 -2.44
N LYS A 218 20.86 -6.16 -2.45
CA LYS A 218 21.67 -5.55 -1.38
C LYS A 218 21.55 -4.03 -1.35
N THR A 219 21.45 -3.41 -2.53
CA THR A 219 21.34 -1.96 -2.70
C THR A 219 20.41 -1.62 -3.87
N PRO A 220 19.11 -1.99 -3.76
CA PRO A 220 18.15 -1.86 -4.88
C PRO A 220 17.91 -0.42 -5.31
N ASN A 221 18.16 0.56 -4.43
CA ASN A 221 18.02 1.98 -4.73
C ASN A 221 19.12 2.53 -5.68
N ARG A 222 20.17 1.77 -5.97
CA ARG A 222 21.14 2.12 -7.02
C ARG A 222 20.53 1.96 -8.40
N GLU A 223 19.76 0.88 -8.60
CA GLU A 223 19.08 0.57 -9.84
C GLU A 223 17.73 1.32 -9.93
N PHE A 224 17.02 1.36 -8.82
CA PHE A 224 15.68 1.94 -8.72
C PHE A 224 15.64 3.01 -7.65
N THR A 225 15.85 4.28 -8.02
CA THR A 225 15.88 5.42 -7.09
C THR A 225 14.59 5.58 -6.28
N GLN A 226 13.47 5.08 -6.79
CA GLN A 226 12.18 4.99 -6.09
C GLN A 226 12.12 3.87 -5.04
N CYS A 227 13.09 2.92 -5.00
CA CYS A 227 13.14 1.87 -3.99
C CYS A 227 13.60 2.43 -2.64
N LYS A 228 12.73 3.23 -2.03
CA LYS A 228 12.88 3.86 -0.73
C LYS A 228 11.53 4.23 -0.16
N VAL A 229 11.47 4.50 1.15
CA VAL A 229 10.31 5.04 1.86
C VAL A 229 10.75 6.21 2.72
N ARG A 230 9.98 7.30 2.73
CA ARG A 230 10.20 8.44 3.63
C ARG A 230 9.42 8.22 4.92
N LEU A 231 10.07 8.39 6.05
CA LEU A 231 9.44 8.32 7.36
C LEU A 231 9.63 9.65 8.06
N ALA A 232 8.55 10.18 8.62
CA ALA A 232 8.58 11.43 9.36
C ALA A 232 7.72 11.36 10.63
N ARG A 233 8.18 12.01 11.69
CA ARG A 233 7.43 12.33 12.90
C ARG A 233 7.37 13.85 13.01
N PHE A 234 6.19 14.41 12.88
CA PHE A 234 5.94 15.84 13.02
C PHE A 234 5.53 16.18 14.46
N GLU A 235 5.84 17.37 14.91
CA GLU A 235 5.31 17.95 16.14
C GLU A 235 4.03 18.72 15.81
N GLY A 236 2.94 18.43 16.52
CA GLY A 236 1.63 19.00 16.20
C GLY A 236 0.85 18.18 15.17
N THR A 237 -0.05 18.86 14.47
CA THR A 237 -1.02 18.28 13.51
C THR A 237 -0.74 18.65 12.05
N ASP A 238 0.34 19.38 11.80
CA ASP A 238 0.79 19.82 10.49
C ASP A 238 2.24 19.42 10.20
N MET A 239 2.75 19.79 9.03
CA MET A 239 4.10 19.46 8.56
C MET A 239 5.16 20.52 8.90
N ASP A 240 4.87 21.45 9.78
CA ASP A 240 5.72 22.63 10.00
C ASP A 240 7.04 22.25 10.71
N LYS A 241 7.00 21.32 11.64
CA LYS A 241 8.16 20.98 12.44
C LYS A 241 8.41 19.47 12.52
N PHE A 242 9.57 19.05 12.00
CA PHE A 242 10.04 17.69 12.16
C PHE A 242 10.59 17.44 13.55
N ARG A 243 10.19 16.36 14.15
CA ARG A 243 10.78 15.80 15.36
C ARG A 243 11.82 14.72 15.04
N ASP A 244 11.50 13.89 14.04
CA ASP A 244 12.37 12.86 13.51
C ASP A 244 12.04 12.63 12.04
N GLN A 245 13.04 12.41 11.23
CA GLN A 245 12.85 12.09 9.83
C GLN A 245 13.97 11.17 9.33
N THR A 246 13.61 10.23 8.49
CA THR A 246 14.58 9.35 7.85
C THR A 246 14.08 8.88 6.49
N VAL A 247 15.00 8.45 5.65
CA VAL A 247 14.70 7.77 4.40
C VAL A 247 15.21 6.34 4.52
N CYS A 248 14.29 5.38 4.46
CA CYS A 248 14.65 3.98 4.47
C CYS A 248 14.99 3.53 3.07
N TYR A 249 16.23 3.17 2.87
CA TYR A 249 16.75 2.47 1.70
C TYR A 249 16.79 0.97 1.98
N GLY A 250 17.17 0.18 0.99
CA GLY A 250 17.25 -1.26 1.11
C GLY A 250 16.12 -1.97 0.38
N ASN A 251 16.08 -3.29 0.50
CA ASN A 251 15.04 -4.10 -0.10
C ASN A 251 13.70 -3.97 0.66
N LEU A 252 12.62 -4.48 0.05
CA LEU A 252 11.28 -4.30 0.61
C LEU A 252 11.08 -4.95 1.99
N LEU A 253 11.82 -6.02 2.32
CA LEU A 253 11.76 -6.64 3.64
C LEU A 253 12.42 -5.73 4.69
N GLU A 254 13.58 -5.17 4.35
CA GLU A 254 14.28 -4.20 5.20
C GLU A 254 13.45 -2.92 5.39
N GLN A 255 12.77 -2.44 4.33
CA GLN A 255 11.85 -1.32 4.42
C GLN A 255 10.64 -1.63 5.31
N TYR A 256 10.08 -2.84 5.22
CA TYR A 256 9.00 -3.28 6.09
C TYR A 256 9.39 -3.22 7.57
N ASP A 257 10.54 -3.82 7.91
CA ASP A 257 11.04 -3.84 9.28
C ASP A 257 11.34 -2.41 9.80
N ALA A 258 11.93 -1.56 8.94
CA ALA A 258 12.24 -0.18 9.29
C ALA A 258 10.98 0.67 9.54
N ILE A 259 9.90 0.50 8.74
CA ILE A 259 8.63 1.19 8.96
C ILE A 259 8.02 0.77 10.29
N ILE A 260 7.96 -0.54 10.56
CA ILE A 260 7.39 -1.05 11.82
C ILE A 260 8.20 -0.56 13.02
N ALA A 261 9.54 -0.60 12.95
CA ALA A 261 10.40 -0.10 14.00
C ALA A 261 10.22 1.42 14.23
N PHE A 262 10.07 2.21 13.16
CA PHE A 262 9.79 3.64 13.26
C PHE A 262 8.44 3.93 13.92
N CYS A 263 7.39 3.20 13.52
CA CYS A 263 6.08 3.30 14.15
C CYS A 263 6.14 2.94 15.64
N GLN A 264 6.81 1.85 15.98
CA GLN A 264 7.00 1.46 17.37
C GLN A 264 7.74 2.53 18.17
N LYS A 265 8.84 3.08 17.63
CA LYS A 265 9.62 4.14 18.30
C LYS A 265 8.78 5.37 18.66
N HIS A 266 7.83 5.76 17.79
CA HIS A 266 7.13 7.05 17.92
C HIS A 266 5.69 6.94 18.42
N MET A 267 5.13 5.74 18.55
CA MET A 267 3.71 5.51 18.85
C MET A 267 3.48 4.68 20.11
N PHE A 268 4.51 4.46 20.95
CA PHE A 268 4.31 3.86 22.25
C PHE A 268 3.59 4.85 23.17
N LEU A 269 2.44 4.42 23.73
CA LEU A 269 1.86 5.07 24.87
C LEU A 269 2.68 4.67 26.10
N ALA A 270 3.22 5.64 26.82
CA ALA A 270 3.76 5.38 28.15
C ALA A 270 2.62 4.81 29.00
N GLY A 271 2.71 3.57 29.41
CA GLY A 271 1.70 2.89 30.21
C GLY A 271 1.40 3.67 31.49
N ASN A 272 0.13 3.67 31.91
CA ASN A 272 -0.28 4.21 33.21
C ASN A 272 0.54 3.52 34.32
N MET A 273 1.22 4.31 35.11
CA MET A 273 2.04 3.82 36.25
C MET A 273 1.21 3.19 37.39
N ASP A 274 -0.12 3.17 37.27
CA ASP A 274 -1.03 2.68 38.29
C ASP A 274 -1.32 1.17 38.25
N GLN A 275 -0.77 0.43 37.29
CA GLN A 275 -0.91 -1.03 37.22
C GLN A 275 0.44 -1.73 37.36
N ILE A 276 0.46 -2.81 38.14
CA ILE A 276 1.63 -3.63 38.53
C ILE A 276 2.33 -4.28 37.32
N GLU A 277 1.66 -4.36 36.16
CA GLU A 277 2.24 -4.78 34.89
C GLU A 277 2.18 -3.64 33.86
N ARG A 278 3.35 -3.16 33.46
CA ARG A 278 3.50 -2.18 32.37
C ARG A 278 3.18 -2.86 31.05
N ILE A 279 1.92 -2.74 30.62
CA ILE A 279 1.55 -3.13 29.26
C ILE A 279 1.83 -1.94 28.35
N ASP A 280 2.96 -2.00 27.62
CA ASP A 280 3.29 -1.02 26.57
C ASP A 280 2.32 -1.20 25.39
N MET A 281 1.28 -0.40 25.34
CA MET A 281 0.29 -0.43 24.26
C MET A 281 0.68 0.55 23.15
N LEU A 282 0.67 0.09 21.92
CA LEU A 282 0.76 0.97 20.75
C LEU A 282 -0.52 1.80 20.59
N THR A 283 -0.37 3.05 20.18
CA THR A 283 -1.50 3.96 19.88
C THR A 283 -2.40 3.40 18.77
N VAL A 284 -1.82 2.65 17.82
CA VAL A 284 -2.54 1.92 16.77
C VAL A 284 -2.17 0.44 16.88
N PRO A 285 -3.13 -0.49 16.74
CA PRO A 285 -2.85 -1.93 16.79
C PRO A 285 -1.76 -2.36 15.82
N ILE A 286 -0.83 -3.19 16.28
CA ILE A 286 0.31 -3.65 15.46
C ILE A 286 -0.14 -4.37 14.19
N LYS A 287 -1.28 -5.06 14.21
CA LYS A 287 -1.82 -5.73 13.03
C LYS A 287 -2.27 -4.71 11.98
N ALA A 288 -2.97 -3.64 12.38
CA ALA A 288 -3.35 -2.57 11.47
C ALA A 288 -2.13 -1.88 10.85
N LEU A 289 -1.08 -1.62 11.65
CA LEU A 289 0.18 -1.07 11.14
C LEU A 289 0.88 -1.98 10.14
N ARG A 290 0.90 -3.29 10.41
CA ARG A 290 1.46 -4.29 9.48
C ARG A 290 0.73 -4.32 8.16
N GLU A 291 -0.60 -4.37 8.17
CA GLU A 291 -1.41 -4.38 6.95
C GLU A 291 -1.28 -3.06 6.17
N ALA A 292 -1.27 -1.91 6.85
CA ALA A 292 -1.01 -0.62 6.21
C ALA A 292 0.37 -0.57 5.55
N THR A 293 1.41 -1.10 6.23
CA THR A 293 2.78 -1.17 5.69
C THR A 293 2.87 -2.12 4.50
N LEU A 294 2.23 -3.29 4.55
CA LEU A 294 2.18 -4.22 3.43
C LEU A 294 1.49 -3.61 2.22
N ASN A 295 0.34 -2.96 2.43
CA ASN A 295 -0.36 -2.25 1.36
C ASN A 295 0.52 -1.15 0.73
N LEU A 296 1.27 -0.40 1.54
CA LEU A 296 2.21 0.63 1.07
C LEU A 296 3.31 0.05 0.18
N LEU A 297 3.84 -1.12 0.50
CA LEU A 297 4.97 -1.73 -0.22
C LEU A 297 4.53 -2.55 -1.42
N VAL A 298 3.41 -3.28 -1.32
CA VAL A 298 2.93 -4.21 -2.34
C VAL A 298 2.14 -3.51 -3.44
N HIS A 299 1.25 -2.57 -3.08
CA HIS A 299 0.32 -1.94 -4.03
C HIS A 299 0.81 -0.62 -4.63
N ARG A 300 2.10 -0.32 -4.52
CA ARG A 300 2.67 0.89 -5.11
C ARG A 300 2.89 0.77 -6.62
N THR A 301 2.80 1.88 -7.34
CA THR A 301 3.25 1.95 -8.72
C THR A 301 4.77 2.13 -8.79
N TRP A 302 5.43 1.32 -9.63
CA TRP A 302 6.89 1.33 -9.79
C TRP A 302 7.35 2.09 -11.04
N TRP A 303 6.46 2.42 -11.96
CA TRP A 303 6.78 3.04 -13.24
C TRP A 303 7.27 4.50 -13.13
N SER A 304 6.94 5.19 -12.05
CA SER A 304 7.39 6.56 -11.83
C SER A 304 8.53 6.63 -10.82
N GLY A 305 9.72 6.95 -11.26
CA GLY A 305 10.90 7.14 -10.40
C GLY A 305 10.80 8.33 -9.45
N ALA A 306 9.91 9.29 -9.72
CA ALA A 306 9.74 10.50 -8.91
C ALA A 306 8.86 10.29 -7.67
N ARG A 307 7.96 9.29 -7.68
CA ARG A 307 6.98 9.07 -6.61
C ARG A 307 7.54 8.16 -5.53
N THR A 308 7.64 8.68 -4.32
CA THR A 308 8.17 7.94 -3.16
C THR A 308 7.07 7.75 -2.13
N PRO A 309 6.79 6.52 -1.66
CA PRO A 309 5.88 6.28 -0.56
C PRO A 309 6.40 6.93 0.72
N SER A 310 5.46 7.33 1.59
CA SER A 310 5.82 7.93 2.87
C SER A 310 4.89 7.48 4.00
N VAL A 311 5.44 7.48 5.22
CA VAL A 311 4.69 7.32 6.46
C VAL A 311 4.96 8.54 7.31
N ALA A 312 3.90 9.25 7.67
CA ALA A 312 3.95 10.47 8.48
C ALA A 312 3.17 10.27 9.77
N ILE A 313 3.81 10.49 10.91
CA ILE A 313 3.20 10.41 12.24
C ILE A 313 3.07 11.82 12.77
N TYR A 314 1.83 12.24 13.07
CA TYR A 314 1.48 13.50 13.73
C TYR A 314 1.10 13.23 15.20
N ASP A 315 0.74 14.26 15.93
CA ASP A 315 0.31 14.08 17.32
C ASP A 315 -1.07 13.41 17.40
N ASP A 316 -1.92 13.53 16.39
CA ASP A 316 -3.30 13.05 16.36
C ASP A 316 -3.56 11.87 15.42
N ARG A 317 -2.59 11.53 14.53
CA ARG A 317 -2.80 10.53 13.49
C ARG A 317 -1.50 9.98 12.90
N ILE A 318 -1.62 8.90 12.15
CA ILE A 318 -0.60 8.39 11.23
C ILE A 318 -1.17 8.34 9.81
N GLU A 319 -0.37 8.74 8.83
CA GLU A 319 -0.70 8.73 7.40
C GLU A 319 0.27 7.83 6.62
N PHE A 320 -0.29 6.99 5.74
CA PHE A 320 0.45 6.18 4.78
C PHE A 320 0.12 6.67 3.38
N MET A 321 1.07 7.32 2.73
CA MET A 321 0.93 7.87 1.38
C MET A 321 1.54 6.90 0.35
N ASN A 322 0.68 6.22 -0.41
CA ASN A 322 1.09 5.21 -1.38
C ASN A 322 1.01 5.76 -2.81
N PRO A 323 2.13 5.77 -3.59
CA PRO A 323 2.08 6.04 -5.02
C PRO A 323 1.22 5.01 -5.76
N GLY A 324 0.14 5.45 -6.36
CA GLY A 324 -0.79 4.59 -7.07
C GLY A 324 -2.21 5.14 -7.08
N SER A 325 -3.15 4.32 -7.45
CA SER A 325 -4.59 4.60 -7.43
C SER A 325 -5.36 3.33 -7.13
N PHE A 326 -6.58 3.47 -6.63
CA PHE A 326 -7.54 2.37 -6.69
C PHE A 326 -7.90 2.07 -8.16
N PRO A 327 -8.36 0.84 -8.46
CA PRO A 327 -8.94 0.56 -9.77
C PRO A 327 -10.05 1.56 -10.09
N PRO A 328 -10.20 2.03 -11.34
CA PRO A 328 -11.25 2.96 -11.72
C PRO A 328 -12.64 2.47 -11.28
N GLY A 329 -13.43 3.36 -10.70
CA GLY A 329 -14.76 3.03 -10.20
C GLY A 329 -14.79 2.23 -8.90
N THR A 330 -13.67 2.06 -8.20
CA THR A 330 -13.59 1.39 -6.90
C THR A 330 -13.05 2.31 -5.81
N THR A 331 -13.46 2.03 -4.59
CA THR A 331 -13.04 2.74 -3.38
C THR A 331 -12.59 1.75 -2.31
N ALA A 332 -11.96 2.23 -1.24
CA ALA A 332 -11.62 1.40 -0.09
C ALA A 332 -12.86 0.74 0.54
N GLU A 333 -14.02 1.40 0.48
CA GLU A 333 -15.28 0.86 0.99
C GLU A 333 -15.76 -0.36 0.19
N ASP A 334 -15.51 -0.38 -1.13
CA ASP A 334 -15.84 -1.54 -1.96
C ASP A 334 -15.00 -2.76 -1.58
N PHE A 335 -13.70 -2.58 -1.34
CA PHE A 335 -12.82 -3.63 -0.83
C PHE A 335 -13.19 -4.08 0.59
N ARG A 336 -13.72 -3.17 1.43
CA ARG A 336 -14.20 -3.49 2.77
C ARG A 336 -15.45 -4.36 2.73
N LYS A 337 -16.40 -4.04 1.84
CA LYS A 337 -17.69 -4.77 1.70
C LYS A 337 -17.53 -6.11 0.99
N ARG A 338 -16.64 -6.17 -0.01
CA ARG A 338 -16.40 -7.38 -0.82
C ARG A 338 -14.89 -7.60 -0.94
N PRO A 339 -14.27 -8.18 0.09
CA PRO A 339 -12.83 -8.42 0.07
C PRO A 339 -12.42 -9.29 -1.12
N HIS A 340 -11.49 -8.80 -1.91
CA HIS A 340 -10.87 -9.53 -3.00
C HIS A 340 -9.41 -9.07 -3.13
N SER A 341 -8.58 -9.89 -3.76
CA SER A 341 -7.16 -9.59 -3.93
C SER A 341 -6.87 -9.35 -5.40
N GLU A 342 -6.56 -8.13 -5.73
CA GLU A 342 -6.08 -7.71 -7.06
C GLU A 342 -4.76 -6.94 -6.93
N PRO A 343 -3.66 -7.63 -6.60
CA PRO A 343 -2.39 -6.95 -6.44
C PRO A 343 -1.84 -6.46 -7.78
N ILE A 344 -1.48 -5.19 -7.86
CA ILE A 344 -0.83 -4.59 -9.03
C ILE A 344 0.52 -5.28 -9.28
N ASN A 345 1.21 -5.68 -8.20
CA ASN A 345 2.50 -6.35 -8.22
C ASN A 345 2.34 -7.80 -7.70
N GLU A 346 1.91 -8.71 -8.59
CA GLU A 346 1.59 -10.11 -8.25
C GLU A 346 2.79 -10.88 -7.69
N VAL A 347 4.00 -10.68 -8.26
CA VAL A 347 5.20 -11.41 -7.84
C VAL A 347 5.65 -10.92 -6.47
N ILE A 348 5.68 -9.60 -6.26
CA ILE A 348 6.00 -9.00 -4.96
C ILE A 348 5.00 -9.49 -3.91
N SER A 349 3.70 -9.43 -4.20
CA SER A 349 2.63 -9.95 -3.34
C SER A 349 2.83 -11.43 -3.02
N SER A 350 3.11 -12.27 -4.04
CA SER A 350 3.37 -13.69 -3.86
C SER A 350 4.55 -13.98 -2.94
N VAL A 351 5.64 -13.21 -3.04
CA VAL A 351 6.81 -13.38 -2.17
C VAL A 351 6.48 -12.96 -0.74
N PHE A 352 5.77 -11.86 -0.52
CA PHE A 352 5.32 -11.47 0.82
C PHE A 352 4.35 -12.50 1.42
N PHE A 353 3.47 -13.08 0.60
CA PHE A 353 2.62 -14.20 1.04
C PHE A 353 3.48 -15.42 1.40
N LYS A 354 4.37 -15.86 0.52
CA LYS A 354 5.27 -17.01 0.74
C LYS A 354 6.13 -16.81 2.00
N SER A 355 6.61 -15.61 2.26
CA SER A 355 7.40 -15.30 3.47
C SER A 355 6.56 -15.32 4.77
N GLY A 356 5.23 -15.38 4.67
CA GLY A 356 4.33 -15.38 5.82
C GLY A 356 4.09 -14.01 6.43
N LEU A 357 4.49 -12.94 5.76
CA LEU A 357 4.23 -11.56 6.20
C LEU A 357 2.82 -11.11 5.82
N MET A 358 2.29 -11.58 4.68
CA MET A 358 0.99 -11.19 4.14
C MET A 358 0.02 -12.37 4.12
N GLU A 359 -1.28 -12.13 4.35
CA GLU A 359 -2.33 -13.13 4.18
C GLU A 359 -2.89 -13.10 2.74
N ALA A 360 -3.34 -14.26 2.25
CA ALA A 360 -4.14 -14.32 1.02
C ALA A 360 -5.57 -13.85 1.29
N TRP A 361 -6.37 -13.65 0.25
CA TRP A 361 -7.82 -13.37 0.34
C TRP A 361 -8.23 -11.89 0.46
N GLY A 362 -7.37 -10.93 0.22
CA GLY A 362 -7.75 -9.51 0.17
C GLY A 362 -8.25 -8.94 1.51
N ARG A 363 -7.86 -9.53 2.65
CA ARG A 363 -8.33 -9.15 3.98
C ARG A 363 -7.65 -7.90 4.55
N GLY A 364 -6.59 -7.39 3.91
CA GLY A 364 -5.78 -6.29 4.45
C GLY A 364 -6.59 -5.06 4.81
N ILE A 365 -7.41 -4.53 3.89
CA ILE A 365 -8.27 -3.36 4.16
C ILE A 365 -9.31 -3.68 5.26
N PRO A 366 -10.14 -4.75 5.16
CA PRO A 366 -11.02 -5.15 6.26
C PRO A 366 -10.32 -5.29 7.62
N ASP A 367 -9.13 -5.88 7.65
CA ASP A 367 -8.41 -6.10 8.91
C ASP A 367 -7.94 -4.77 9.52
N ILE A 368 -7.52 -3.77 8.73
CA ILE A 368 -7.23 -2.42 9.23
C ILE A 368 -8.47 -1.82 9.94
N PHE A 369 -9.64 -1.87 9.29
CA PHE A 369 -10.87 -1.35 9.87
C PHE A 369 -11.28 -2.10 11.15
N ASN A 370 -11.21 -3.43 11.14
CA ASN A 370 -11.62 -4.27 12.27
C ASN A 370 -10.70 -4.08 13.48
N GLU A 371 -9.39 -4.05 13.26
CA GLU A 371 -8.41 -3.86 14.35
C GLU A 371 -8.53 -2.45 14.95
N CYS A 372 -8.71 -1.41 14.14
CA CYS A 372 -8.94 -0.05 14.63
C CYS A 372 -10.26 0.03 15.42
N LYS A 373 -11.34 -0.55 14.92
CA LYS A 373 -12.63 -0.62 15.61
C LYS A 373 -12.52 -1.35 16.95
N ALA A 374 -11.84 -2.50 16.98
CA ALA A 374 -11.64 -3.28 18.20
C ALA A 374 -10.84 -2.52 19.25
N ALA A 375 -9.89 -1.66 18.83
CA ALA A 375 -9.13 -0.77 19.70
C ALA A 375 -9.87 0.51 20.11
N GLY A 376 -11.09 0.72 19.63
CA GLY A 376 -11.89 1.93 19.89
C GLY A 376 -11.31 3.19 19.25
N LEU A 377 -10.58 3.05 18.13
CA LEU A 377 -10.08 4.15 17.31
C LEU A 377 -11.19 4.69 16.37
N PRO A 378 -11.09 5.95 15.92
CA PRO A 378 -11.89 6.45 14.82
C PRO A 378 -11.75 5.55 13.58
N THR A 379 -12.78 5.55 12.73
CA THR A 379 -12.77 4.79 11.48
C THR A 379 -11.62 5.26 10.58
N PRO A 380 -10.76 4.36 10.08
CA PRO A 380 -9.71 4.72 9.12
C PRO A 380 -10.29 5.36 7.86
N GLU A 381 -9.60 6.37 7.35
CA GLU A 381 -9.99 7.13 6.18
C GLU A 381 -9.04 6.81 5.02
N PHE A 382 -9.60 6.58 3.82
CA PHE A 382 -8.83 6.45 2.60
C PHE A 382 -9.20 7.59 1.67
N GLU A 383 -8.21 8.34 1.23
CA GLU A 383 -8.35 9.42 0.27
C GLU A 383 -7.58 9.08 -1.01
N SER A 384 -8.25 9.23 -2.16
CA SER A 384 -7.61 9.09 -3.47
C SER A 384 -7.30 10.50 -3.98
N ILE A 385 -6.02 10.84 -3.99
CA ILE A 385 -5.52 12.09 -4.57
C ILE A 385 -4.78 11.78 -5.87
N PRO A 386 -4.55 12.74 -6.77
CA PRO A 386 -3.90 12.46 -8.05
C PRO A 386 -2.58 11.71 -7.87
N ASN A 387 -2.51 10.47 -8.39
CA ASN A 387 -1.35 9.57 -8.33
C ASN A 387 -0.97 9.00 -6.96
N PHE A 388 -1.78 9.21 -5.92
CA PHE A 388 -1.55 8.65 -4.60
C PHE A 388 -2.85 8.18 -3.95
N VAL A 389 -2.72 7.18 -3.09
CA VAL A 389 -3.75 6.80 -2.12
C VAL A 389 -3.19 7.07 -0.73
N CYS A 390 -3.92 7.84 0.06
CA CYS A 390 -3.59 8.14 1.45
C CYS A 390 -4.50 7.35 2.39
N LEU A 391 -3.89 6.58 3.30
CA LEU A 391 -4.57 5.98 4.44
C LEU A 391 -4.25 6.80 5.69
N THR A 392 -5.29 7.32 6.35
CA THR A 392 -5.20 8.04 7.63
C THR A 392 -5.81 7.20 8.75
N ILE A 393 -5.05 6.95 9.80
CA ILE A 393 -5.54 6.33 11.04
C ILE A 393 -5.40 7.35 12.18
N ARG A 394 -6.55 7.85 12.66
CA ARG A 394 -6.59 8.82 13.76
C ARG A 394 -6.46 8.12 15.12
N PHE A 395 -5.77 8.77 16.04
CA PHE A 395 -5.60 8.27 17.40
C PHE A 395 -6.82 8.60 18.25
N LYS A 396 -7.11 7.77 19.24
CA LYS A 396 -8.16 8.04 20.23
C LYS A 396 -7.79 9.24 21.12
N ASN A 397 -6.51 9.30 21.51
CA ASN A 397 -5.93 10.40 22.26
C ASN A 397 -4.68 10.86 21.53
N PRO A 398 -4.44 12.18 21.41
CA PRO A 398 -3.21 12.68 20.81
C PRO A 398 -1.98 12.14 21.53
N LEU A 399 -0.91 11.92 20.80
CA LEU A 399 0.40 11.65 21.40
C LEU A 399 0.77 12.88 22.22
N ARG A 400 1.18 12.67 23.48
CA ARG A 400 1.52 13.79 24.38
C ARG A 400 2.56 14.67 23.70
N PRO A 401 2.36 16.02 23.71
CA PRO A 401 3.43 16.94 23.32
C PRO A 401 4.64 16.64 24.20
N TYR A 402 5.80 16.56 23.61
CA TYR A 402 7.03 16.45 24.37
C TYR A 402 7.22 17.80 25.07
N LEU A 403 7.04 17.83 26.35
CA LEU A 403 7.47 19.00 27.12
C LEU A 403 8.97 19.09 26.96
N SER A 404 9.42 20.18 26.30
CA SER A 404 10.84 20.52 26.17
C SER A 404 11.43 20.62 27.57
N GLY A 405 12.10 19.58 28.03
CA GLY A 405 12.68 19.49 29.36
C GLY A 405 12.62 18.09 29.98
N GLU A 406 11.68 17.22 29.56
CA GLU A 406 11.68 15.81 29.98
C GLU A 406 12.08 14.90 28.82
N SER A 407 13.37 14.75 28.63
CA SER A 407 13.92 13.76 27.73
C SER A 407 13.65 12.34 28.28
N ASN A 408 12.53 11.70 27.85
CA ASN A 408 12.49 10.24 27.89
C ASN A 408 13.57 9.62 26.99
N GLY A 409 14.21 10.42 26.14
CA GLY A 409 15.44 10.12 25.42
C GLY A 409 16.68 10.27 26.27
N ALA A 410 16.69 11.14 27.31
CA ALA A 410 17.83 11.27 28.20
C ALA A 410 17.96 10.06 29.14
N LEU A 411 16.85 9.56 29.72
CA LEU A 411 16.90 8.35 30.57
C LEU A 411 17.24 7.08 29.76
N ASN A 412 16.75 6.94 28.52
CA ASN A 412 17.13 5.81 27.64
C ASN A 412 18.39 6.11 26.83
N GLY A 413 18.72 7.36 26.56
CA GLY A 413 19.94 7.78 25.84
C GLY A 413 21.16 7.75 26.73
N GLU A 414 21.08 8.20 27.98
CA GLU A 414 22.14 8.08 28.97
C GLU A 414 22.36 6.63 29.40
N LEU A 415 21.30 5.88 29.73
CA LEU A 415 21.39 4.45 30.02
C LEU A 415 21.91 3.64 28.83
N ASN A 416 21.47 3.93 27.58
CA ASN A 416 22.00 3.28 26.38
C ASN A 416 23.37 3.82 25.97
N GLY A 417 23.69 5.08 26.27
CA GLY A 417 25.00 5.68 26.05
C GLY A 417 26.04 5.08 26.99
N GLU A 418 25.75 5.03 28.27
CA GLU A 418 26.61 4.39 29.29
C GLU A 418 26.72 2.87 29.08
N LEU A 419 25.60 2.20 28.74
CA LEU A 419 25.58 0.78 28.40
C LEU A 419 26.40 0.50 27.14
N ASN A 420 26.27 1.30 26.08
CA ASN A 420 27.04 1.16 24.85
C ASN A 420 28.52 1.49 25.06
N GLU A 421 28.86 2.48 25.85
CA GLU A 421 30.25 2.76 26.24
C GLU A 421 30.83 1.66 27.13
N ALA A 422 30.06 1.19 28.10
CA ALA A 422 30.45 0.04 28.91
C ALA A 422 30.67 -1.22 28.05
N LEU A 423 29.80 -1.50 27.07
CA LEU A 423 29.92 -2.62 26.13
C LEU A 423 31.08 -2.44 25.17
N LYS A 424 31.38 -1.22 24.69
CA LYS A 424 32.56 -0.95 23.85
C LYS A 424 33.86 -1.15 24.61
N SER A 425 33.88 -0.91 25.90
CA SER A 425 35.05 -1.10 26.76
C SER A 425 35.34 -2.58 27.11
N LEU A 426 34.44 -3.51 26.80
CA LEU A 426 34.60 -4.92 27.09
C LEU A 426 35.54 -5.61 26.07
N ARG A 427 36.33 -6.54 26.56
CA ARG A 427 37.09 -7.48 25.69
C ARG A 427 36.12 -8.34 24.88
N PRO A 428 36.43 -8.69 23.64
CA PRO A 428 35.54 -9.47 22.75
C PRO A 428 34.92 -10.72 23.40
N ALA A 429 35.71 -11.47 24.15
CA ALA A 429 35.23 -12.69 24.84
C ALA A 429 34.21 -12.41 25.95
N VAL A 430 34.31 -11.28 26.66
CA VAL A 430 33.35 -10.88 27.70
C VAL A 430 32.05 -10.40 27.04
N ARG A 431 32.17 -9.70 25.93
CA ARG A 431 31.02 -9.24 25.15
C ARG A 431 30.21 -10.41 24.58
N THR A 432 30.88 -11.44 24.05
CA THR A 432 30.22 -12.68 23.58
C THR A 432 29.37 -13.31 24.68
N ILE A 433 29.84 -13.37 25.93
CA ILE A 433 29.08 -13.90 27.05
C ILE A 433 27.87 -13.02 27.39
N TYR A 434 28.03 -11.70 27.35
CA TYR A 434 26.92 -10.77 27.53
C TYR A 434 25.82 -11.00 26.47
N ASP A 435 26.20 -11.14 25.19
CA ASP A 435 25.27 -11.40 24.08
C ASP A 435 24.54 -12.75 24.22
N ILE A 436 25.22 -13.77 24.74
CA ILE A 436 24.58 -15.07 25.04
C ILE A 436 23.55 -14.92 26.16
N ILE A 437 23.87 -14.21 27.23
CA ILE A 437 22.96 -13.98 28.36
C ILE A 437 21.75 -13.14 27.91
N LYS A 438 21.97 -12.11 27.10
CA LYS A 438 20.93 -11.26 26.55
C LYS A 438 19.95 -12.02 25.65
N LYS A 439 20.46 -12.96 24.86
CA LYS A 439 19.62 -13.81 23.98
C LYS A 439 18.89 -14.92 24.75
N ASN A 440 19.35 -15.30 25.92
CA ASN A 440 18.82 -16.40 26.73
C ASN A 440 18.62 -15.95 28.18
N PRO A 441 17.62 -15.10 28.49
CA PRO A 441 17.37 -14.64 29.86
C PRO A 441 17.13 -15.81 30.81
N GLY A 442 17.79 -15.81 31.95
CA GLY A 442 17.73 -16.90 32.93
C GLY A 442 18.70 -18.05 32.65
N ILE A 443 19.65 -17.86 31.72
CA ILE A 443 20.64 -18.89 31.40
C ILE A 443 21.52 -19.26 32.61
N GLN A 444 21.69 -20.54 32.82
CA GLN A 444 22.56 -21.05 33.90
C GLN A 444 24.03 -21.06 33.49
N ARG A 445 24.91 -20.86 34.47
CA ARG A 445 26.36 -20.88 34.27
C ARG A 445 26.87 -22.11 33.49
N LYS A 446 26.33 -23.30 33.79
CA LYS A 446 26.68 -24.54 33.15
C LYS A 446 26.45 -24.52 31.63
N VAL A 447 25.32 -23.95 31.21
CA VAL A 447 24.96 -23.81 29.79
C VAL A 447 25.84 -22.78 29.09
N ILE A 448 26.26 -21.69 29.78
CA ILE A 448 27.22 -20.72 29.22
C ILE A 448 28.59 -21.41 28.94
N ILE A 449 29.04 -22.27 29.85
CA ILE A 449 30.29 -23.06 29.64
C ILE A 449 30.14 -23.96 28.40
N GLU A 450 29.03 -24.68 28.27
CA GLU A 450 28.76 -25.58 27.14
C GLU A 450 28.71 -24.83 25.80
N LEU A 451 28.05 -23.68 25.74
CA LEU A 451 27.92 -22.87 24.54
C LEU A 451 29.23 -22.21 24.12
N THR A 452 30.04 -21.77 25.07
CA THR A 452 31.28 -21.03 24.78
C THR A 452 32.49 -21.89 24.67
N LYS A 453 32.44 -23.12 25.18
CA LYS A 453 33.60 -24.08 25.32
C LYS A 453 34.78 -23.46 26.08
N LEU A 454 34.54 -22.43 26.88
CA LEU A 454 35.56 -21.80 27.71
C LEU A 454 35.68 -22.52 29.08
N GLY A 455 36.88 -22.47 29.64
CA GLY A 455 37.10 -23.05 30.97
C GLY A 455 36.28 -22.37 32.08
N SER A 456 35.86 -23.17 33.08
CA SER A 456 35.02 -22.74 34.20
C SER A 456 35.51 -21.48 34.90
N SER A 457 36.81 -21.39 35.21
CA SER A 457 37.42 -20.21 35.85
C SER A 457 37.41 -18.94 34.96
N THR A 458 37.49 -19.14 33.66
CA THR A 458 37.41 -18.04 32.68
C THR A 458 35.98 -17.44 32.63
N ILE A 459 34.97 -18.33 32.62
CA ILE A 459 33.57 -17.91 32.66
C ILE A 459 33.26 -17.16 33.96
N ASP A 460 33.73 -17.67 35.11
CA ASP A 460 33.51 -17.01 36.40
C ASP A 460 34.11 -15.60 36.42
N ARG A 461 35.32 -15.43 35.89
CA ARG A 461 35.93 -14.11 35.76
C ARG A 461 35.14 -13.16 34.86
N HIS A 462 34.67 -13.66 33.72
CA HIS A 462 33.87 -12.85 32.79
C HIS A 462 32.51 -12.49 33.36
N LEU A 463 31.83 -13.39 34.05
CA LEU A 463 30.57 -13.10 34.75
C LEU A 463 30.79 -12.10 35.88
N ALA A 464 31.88 -12.19 36.63
CA ALA A 464 32.23 -11.19 37.65
C ALA A 464 32.44 -9.80 37.03
N ILE A 465 33.13 -9.69 35.91
CA ILE A 465 33.32 -8.41 35.18
C ILE A 465 31.98 -7.82 34.76
N LEU A 466 31.08 -8.64 34.18
CA LEU A 466 29.77 -8.18 33.74
C LEU A 466 28.87 -7.77 34.91
N THR A 467 28.96 -8.47 36.03
CA THR A 467 28.23 -8.13 37.26
C THR A 467 28.77 -6.84 37.89
N GLN A 468 30.10 -6.70 37.99
CA GLN A 468 30.76 -5.50 38.52
C GLN A 468 30.44 -4.25 37.70
N LYS A 469 30.31 -4.40 36.38
CA LYS A 469 29.90 -3.32 35.46
C LYS A 469 28.38 -3.13 35.41
N ASN A 470 27.63 -3.79 36.30
CA ASN A 470 26.15 -3.72 36.39
C ASN A 470 25.40 -4.07 35.10
N LEU A 471 26.02 -4.87 34.22
CA LEU A 471 25.48 -5.29 32.92
C LEU A 471 24.59 -6.54 32.97
N ILE A 472 24.81 -7.37 34.04
CA ILE A 472 24.01 -8.57 34.28
C ILE A 472 23.64 -8.68 35.74
N GLU A 473 22.58 -9.44 36.02
CA GLU A 473 22.19 -9.83 37.39
C GLU A 473 21.87 -11.33 37.44
N HIS A 474 22.04 -11.94 38.58
CA HIS A 474 21.64 -13.33 38.84
C HIS A 474 20.33 -13.32 39.66
N LYS A 475 19.24 -13.86 39.09
CA LYS A 475 17.94 -13.97 39.78
C LYS A 475 17.73 -15.36 40.33
N ASN A 476 17.07 -15.45 41.45
CA ASN A 476 16.77 -16.68 42.23
C ASN A 476 18.02 -17.34 42.89
N SER A 477 17.86 -18.54 43.47
CA SER A 477 18.93 -19.22 44.20
C SER A 477 20.10 -19.64 43.32
N LYS A 478 21.29 -19.82 43.91
CA LYS A 478 22.48 -20.30 43.20
C LYS A 478 22.30 -21.68 42.53
N LYS A 479 21.33 -22.50 42.94
CA LYS A 479 21.03 -23.82 42.39
C LYS A 479 20.01 -23.82 41.27
N THR A 480 19.01 -22.93 41.33
CA THR A 480 17.85 -22.91 40.41
C THR A 480 17.73 -21.62 39.61
N GLY A 481 18.56 -20.61 39.89
CA GLY A 481 18.56 -19.33 39.23
C GLY A 481 19.43 -19.26 37.99
N GLY A 482 19.38 -18.10 37.30
CA GLY A 482 20.17 -17.83 36.11
C GLY A 482 20.51 -16.36 35.92
N TYR A 483 21.35 -16.08 34.95
CA TYR A 483 21.82 -14.75 34.62
C TYR A 483 20.86 -14.05 33.66
N HIS A 484 20.63 -12.78 33.91
CA HIS A 484 19.81 -11.88 33.10
C HIS A 484 20.63 -10.65 32.72
N ALA A 485 20.53 -10.16 31.49
CA ALA A 485 21.05 -8.87 31.10
C ALA A 485 20.14 -7.77 31.69
N LYS A 486 20.76 -6.70 32.15
CA LYS A 486 20.05 -5.51 32.66
C LYS A 486 19.77 -4.51 31.55
#